data_a6e11d2a60bcb9b0c38af0e67b8605d8
#
_entry.id   a6e11d2a60bcb9b0c38af0e67b8605d8
#
_cell.length_a   1.000
_cell.length_b   1.000
_cell.length_c   1.000
_cell.angle_alpha   90.00
_cell.angle_beta   90.00
_cell.angle_gamma   90.00
#
_symmetry.space_group_name_H-M   'P 1'
#
loop_
_entity.id
_entity.type
_entity.pdbx_description
1 polymer ?
#
loop_
_entity_poly.entity_id
_entity_poly.type
_entity_poly.pdbx_seq_one_letter_code
_entity_poly.pdbx_strand_id
1 'polypeptide(L)'
;MALSQNIILRLMNRFPMLQYFTDRPFGIEIEFYGLDYVLAPIDNNIIKPYCISSRAKDGRNFQQLYKDFKIPIGADRDCWHFEKDGSVRGKGHTQFGAELISPILRGITGLVQAYNAFRFLCNIQGLNIDDSCGFHVHHGVDSKVFTCKQLQELVRLVYPIEEYFYLLIPGNRKNAETCKPMEIDVMAFLDVCDSESEKGSDKITQLWYSLENHYDPKSARYPRYDKTRYHGLNLHSYWYRSTIEFRYHSAVLNNIDEAMEWIIFTQFLIELSQGHVPNICFYPEANKWLNTIYMIYEKLGHENCIKRLAN
;
A
#
# COMPACT_ATOMS: atom_id res chain seq x y z
N MET A 1 -16.59 -14.43 16.78
CA MET A 1 -16.79 -13.07 17.36
C MET A 1 -15.70 -12.69 18.37
N ALA A 2 -15.39 -13.49 19.39
CA ALA A 2 -14.39 -13.14 20.42
C ALA A 2 -12.98 -12.86 19.89
N LEU A 3 -12.47 -13.64 18.92
CA LEU A 3 -11.13 -13.44 18.36
C LEU A 3 -11.01 -12.11 17.61
N SER A 4 -12.04 -11.74 16.85
CA SER A 4 -12.07 -10.46 16.11
C SER A 4 -12.10 -9.26 17.06
N GLN A 5 -12.86 -9.34 18.15
CA GLN A 5 -12.91 -8.29 19.18
C GLN A 5 -11.56 -8.10 19.86
N ASN A 6 -10.85 -9.18 20.20
CA ASN A 6 -9.52 -9.10 20.80
C ASN A 6 -8.49 -8.46 19.84
N ILE A 7 -8.57 -8.77 18.55
CA ILE A 7 -7.71 -8.14 17.53
C ILE A 7 -8.00 -6.64 17.47
N ILE A 8 -9.28 -6.25 17.38
CA ILE A 8 -9.69 -4.84 17.30
C ILE A 8 -9.21 -4.07 18.54
N LEU A 9 -9.46 -4.59 19.76
CA LEU A 9 -9.00 -3.94 20.99
C LEU A 9 -7.49 -3.78 21.03
N ARG A 10 -6.74 -4.80 20.61
CA ARG A 10 -5.28 -4.72 20.50
C ARG A 10 -4.84 -3.62 19.52
N LEU A 11 -5.45 -3.56 18.34
CA LEU A 11 -5.12 -2.54 17.34
C LEU A 11 -5.48 -1.13 17.83
N MET A 12 -6.64 -0.95 18.45
CA MET A 12 -7.05 0.35 19.01
C MET A 12 -6.10 0.85 20.08
N ASN A 13 -5.66 -0.04 20.99
CA ASN A 13 -4.72 0.34 22.05
C ASN A 13 -3.32 0.66 21.52
N ARG A 14 -2.94 0.07 20.40
CA ARG A 14 -1.59 0.24 19.82
C ARG A 14 -1.50 1.36 18.81
N PHE A 15 -2.58 1.62 18.08
CA PHE A 15 -2.60 2.57 16.95
C PHE A 15 -3.67 3.65 17.16
N PRO A 16 -3.35 4.75 17.82
CA PRO A 16 -4.29 5.86 18.05
C PRO A 16 -4.89 6.42 16.76
N MET A 17 -4.16 6.36 15.63
CA MET A 17 -4.68 6.77 14.33
C MET A 17 -5.85 5.92 13.84
N LEU A 18 -6.10 4.75 14.43
CA LEU A 18 -7.23 3.90 14.07
C LEU A 18 -8.58 4.61 14.25
N GLN A 19 -8.67 5.63 15.12
CA GLN A 19 -9.86 6.48 15.25
C GLN A 19 -10.22 7.22 13.96
N TYR A 20 -9.26 7.45 13.06
CA TYR A 20 -9.45 8.09 11.75
C TYR A 20 -9.56 7.08 10.61
N PHE A 21 -9.52 5.79 10.92
CA PHE A 21 -9.65 4.73 9.92
C PHE A 21 -11.12 4.57 9.52
N THR A 22 -11.41 4.89 8.28
CA THR A 22 -12.77 4.96 7.74
C THR A 22 -13.18 3.68 7.02
N ASP A 23 -14.40 3.65 6.50
CA ASP A 23 -14.91 2.59 5.63
C ASP A 23 -14.38 2.68 4.19
N ARG A 24 -13.34 3.49 3.95
CA ARG A 24 -12.68 3.57 2.65
C ARG A 24 -12.24 2.18 2.17
N PRO A 25 -12.56 1.81 0.93
CA PRO A 25 -12.06 0.56 0.36
C PRO A 25 -10.54 0.60 0.26
N PHE A 26 -9.91 -0.53 0.59
CA PHE A 26 -8.49 -0.70 0.40
C PHE A 26 -8.18 -2.11 -0.09
N GLY A 27 -6.98 -2.30 -0.65
CA GLY A 27 -6.44 -3.58 -1.05
C GLY A 27 -4.97 -3.67 -0.67
N ILE A 28 -4.47 -4.87 -0.50
CA ILE A 28 -3.06 -5.11 -0.21
C ILE A 28 -2.50 -6.21 -1.13
N GLU A 29 -1.23 -6.04 -1.48
CA GLU A 29 -0.42 -7.00 -2.22
C GLU A 29 0.83 -7.27 -1.37
N ILE A 30 1.12 -8.55 -1.06
CA ILE A 30 2.25 -8.95 -0.22
C ILE A 30 3.13 -9.87 -1.04
N GLU A 31 4.33 -9.42 -1.40
CA GLU A 31 5.29 -10.16 -2.21
C GLU A 31 6.19 -11.04 -1.32
N PHE A 32 6.51 -12.23 -1.81
CA PHE A 32 7.40 -13.20 -1.14
C PHE A 32 7.89 -14.25 -2.14
N TYR A 33 8.82 -15.10 -1.70
CA TYR A 33 9.26 -16.30 -2.43
C TYR A 33 9.25 -17.53 -1.52
N GLY A 34 9.45 -18.70 -2.11
CA GLY A 34 9.48 -19.97 -1.37
C GLY A 34 8.12 -20.64 -1.20
N LEU A 35 7.11 -20.22 -1.98
CA LEU A 35 5.85 -20.94 -2.06
C LEU A 35 6.02 -22.15 -2.99
N ASP A 36 5.77 -23.35 -2.48
CA ASP A 36 5.79 -24.56 -3.30
C ASP A 36 4.44 -24.76 -3.99
N TYR A 37 4.45 -24.76 -5.31
CA TYR A 37 3.27 -24.99 -6.12
C TYR A 37 3.60 -25.68 -7.46
N VAL A 38 2.64 -26.40 -7.99
CA VAL A 38 2.72 -27.03 -9.29
C VAL A 38 2.15 -26.08 -10.34
N LEU A 39 2.89 -25.88 -11.41
CA LEU A 39 2.41 -25.10 -12.55
C LEU A 39 1.26 -25.86 -13.24
N ALA A 40 0.02 -25.46 -12.96
CA ALA A 40 -1.10 -25.83 -13.80
C ALA A 40 -1.13 -24.92 -15.05
N PRO A 41 -1.75 -25.34 -16.16
CA PRO A 41 -2.03 -24.42 -17.27
C PRO A 41 -2.84 -23.24 -16.73
N ILE A 42 -2.25 -22.05 -16.79
CA ILE A 42 -2.70 -20.91 -15.99
C ILE A 42 -3.31 -19.88 -16.92
N ASP A 43 -4.56 -19.52 -16.60
CA ASP A 43 -5.11 -18.23 -16.99
C ASP A 43 -4.64 -17.15 -16.00
N ASN A 44 -4.05 -16.06 -16.52
CA ASN A 44 -3.82 -14.80 -15.81
C ASN A 44 -2.88 -14.81 -14.58
N ASN A 45 -1.81 -15.60 -14.55
CA ASN A 45 -0.84 -15.67 -13.44
C ASN A 45 -1.37 -16.12 -12.08
N ILE A 46 -2.66 -16.36 -11.91
CA ILE A 46 -3.26 -16.80 -10.64
C ILE A 46 -2.84 -18.25 -10.33
N ILE A 47 -2.29 -18.43 -9.13
CA ILE A 47 -1.93 -19.76 -8.60
C ILE A 47 -3.16 -20.33 -7.89
N LYS A 48 -3.75 -21.36 -8.48
CA LYS A 48 -4.95 -21.98 -7.90
C LYS A 48 -4.62 -22.67 -6.56
N PRO A 49 -5.46 -22.53 -5.52
CA PRO A 49 -5.16 -23.05 -4.17
C PRO A 49 -4.84 -24.55 -4.14
N TYR A 50 -5.46 -25.36 -5.02
CA TYR A 50 -5.21 -26.79 -5.09
C TYR A 50 -3.86 -27.14 -5.73
N CYS A 51 -3.19 -26.20 -6.38
CA CYS A 51 -1.85 -26.37 -6.93
C CYS A 51 -0.75 -26.11 -5.87
N ILE A 52 -1.10 -25.52 -4.73
CA ILE A 52 -0.15 -25.19 -3.68
C ILE A 52 0.11 -26.41 -2.82
N SER A 53 1.36 -26.87 -2.81
CA SER A 53 1.84 -28.01 -2.03
C SER A 53 2.53 -27.65 -0.72
N SER A 54 2.78 -26.35 -0.49
CA SER A 54 3.34 -25.84 0.76
C SER A 54 2.54 -26.32 1.97
N ARG A 55 3.24 -26.50 3.10
CA ARG A 55 2.66 -26.90 4.38
C ARG A 55 2.75 -25.81 5.41
N ALA A 56 1.93 -25.90 6.43
CA ALA A 56 2.09 -25.11 7.63
C ALA A 56 3.35 -25.53 8.42
N LYS A 57 3.91 -24.62 9.20
CA LYS A 57 5.06 -24.90 10.09
C LYS A 57 4.79 -26.00 11.10
N ASP A 58 3.53 -26.26 11.45
CA ASP A 58 3.08 -27.33 12.33
C ASP A 58 2.68 -28.63 11.57
N GLY A 59 2.95 -28.69 10.28
CA GLY A 59 2.71 -29.88 9.44
C GLY A 59 1.32 -29.97 8.80
N ARG A 60 0.36 -29.10 9.15
CA ARG A 60 -0.97 -29.07 8.51
C ARG A 60 -0.82 -28.79 7.02
N ASN A 61 -1.76 -29.31 6.21
CA ASN A 61 -1.79 -28.98 4.80
C ASN A 61 -2.27 -27.54 4.57
N PHE A 62 -2.01 -27.04 3.37
CA PHE A 62 -2.34 -25.67 2.99
C PHE A 62 -3.84 -25.33 3.13
N GLN A 63 -4.71 -26.26 2.69
CA GLN A 63 -6.17 -26.08 2.74
C GLN A 63 -6.69 -25.97 4.19
N GLN A 64 -6.12 -26.76 5.10
CA GLN A 64 -6.47 -26.68 6.52
C GLN A 64 -6.03 -25.34 7.10
N LEU A 65 -4.82 -24.89 6.74
CA LEU A 65 -4.25 -23.64 7.26
C LEU A 65 -5.12 -22.42 6.93
N TYR A 66 -5.50 -22.22 5.66
CA TYR A 66 -6.29 -21.03 5.30
C TYR A 66 -7.71 -21.05 5.89
N LYS A 67 -8.31 -22.25 6.08
CA LYS A 67 -9.60 -22.39 6.77
C LYS A 67 -9.52 -21.97 8.23
N ASP A 68 -8.46 -22.40 8.93
CA ASP A 68 -8.25 -22.08 10.35
C ASP A 68 -8.06 -20.57 10.56
N PHE A 69 -7.41 -19.86 9.63
CA PHE A 69 -7.28 -18.41 9.65
C PHE A 69 -8.51 -17.68 9.08
N LYS A 70 -9.52 -18.41 8.57
CA LYS A 70 -10.74 -17.85 7.99
C LYS A 70 -10.46 -16.86 6.84
N ILE A 71 -9.51 -17.22 5.99
CA ILE A 71 -9.17 -16.47 4.80
C ILE A 71 -9.81 -17.16 3.60
N PRO A 72 -10.76 -16.52 2.91
CA PRO A 72 -11.38 -17.07 1.71
C PRO A 72 -10.39 -17.01 0.54
N ILE A 73 -9.53 -18.03 0.42
CA ILE A 73 -8.59 -18.13 -0.69
C ILE A 73 -9.29 -18.83 -1.86
N GLY A 74 -9.25 -18.20 -3.02
CA GLY A 74 -9.88 -18.67 -4.26
C GLY A 74 -9.00 -18.48 -5.49
N ALA A 75 -9.60 -18.73 -6.64
CA ALA A 75 -9.00 -18.41 -7.95
C ALA A 75 -9.57 -17.12 -8.55
N ASP A 76 -10.56 -16.53 -7.91
CA ASP A 76 -11.23 -15.32 -8.37
C ASP A 76 -10.70 -14.09 -7.64
N ARG A 77 -10.73 -12.94 -8.30
CA ARG A 77 -10.26 -11.67 -7.73
C ARG A 77 -11.13 -11.12 -6.59
N ASP A 78 -12.31 -11.67 -6.40
CA ASP A 78 -13.20 -11.36 -5.27
C ASP A 78 -12.80 -12.10 -3.98
N CYS A 79 -11.79 -12.98 -4.08
CA CYS A 79 -11.19 -13.69 -2.96
C CYS A 79 -9.74 -13.27 -2.79
N TRP A 80 -9.16 -13.61 -1.64
CA TRP A 80 -7.71 -13.66 -1.51
C TRP A 80 -7.16 -14.67 -2.52
N HIS A 81 -6.15 -14.27 -3.29
CA HIS A 81 -5.55 -15.16 -4.28
C HIS A 81 -4.05 -14.96 -4.37
N PHE A 82 -3.36 -15.99 -4.82
CA PHE A 82 -1.94 -15.94 -5.11
C PHE A 82 -1.73 -15.68 -6.59
N GLU A 83 -0.85 -14.73 -6.90
CA GLU A 83 -0.35 -14.53 -8.27
C GLU A 83 1.17 -14.76 -8.31
N LYS A 84 1.68 -15.14 -9.48
CA LYS A 84 3.12 -15.16 -9.75
C LYS A 84 3.62 -13.74 -9.91
N ASP A 85 4.73 -13.44 -9.28
CA ASP A 85 5.44 -12.19 -9.47
C ASP A 85 6.87 -12.42 -9.98
N GLY A 86 7.12 -11.99 -11.24
CA GLY A 86 8.43 -12.08 -11.87
C GLY A 86 9.42 -11.01 -11.40
N SER A 87 8.98 -9.99 -10.66
CA SER A 87 9.85 -8.95 -10.09
C SER A 87 10.56 -9.40 -8.82
N VAL A 88 9.98 -10.37 -8.12
CA VAL A 88 10.57 -10.94 -6.90
C VAL A 88 11.75 -11.83 -7.25
N ARG A 89 12.94 -11.41 -6.85
CA ARG A 89 14.21 -12.09 -7.14
C ARG A 89 14.79 -12.70 -5.87
N GLY A 90 14.25 -13.80 -5.39
CA GLY A 90 14.85 -14.52 -4.26
C GLY A 90 16.34 -14.82 -4.52
N LYS A 91 17.23 -14.47 -3.60
CA LYS A 91 18.69 -14.62 -3.76
C LYS A 91 19.07 -16.09 -4.07
N GLY A 92 19.49 -16.32 -5.32
CA GLY A 92 20.04 -17.61 -5.74
C GLY A 92 19.03 -18.75 -5.91
N HIS A 93 17.75 -18.47 -6.01
CA HIS A 93 16.73 -19.51 -6.00
C HIS A 93 16.11 -19.76 -7.38
N THR A 94 15.88 -21.04 -7.65
CA THR A 94 15.01 -21.55 -8.71
C THR A 94 13.53 -21.39 -8.36
N GLN A 95 13.22 -20.85 -7.18
CA GLN A 95 11.87 -20.64 -6.69
C GLN A 95 11.30 -19.34 -7.26
N PHE A 96 10.10 -19.45 -7.79
CA PHE A 96 9.40 -18.29 -8.35
C PHE A 96 8.89 -17.36 -7.25
N GLY A 97 8.98 -16.06 -7.49
CA GLY A 97 8.30 -15.07 -6.69
C GLY A 97 6.78 -15.21 -6.80
N ALA A 98 6.11 -14.88 -5.75
CA ALA A 98 4.66 -14.84 -5.67
C ALA A 98 4.19 -13.68 -4.82
N GLU A 99 2.95 -13.29 -5.00
CA GLU A 99 2.27 -12.31 -4.17
C GLU A 99 0.92 -12.84 -3.69
N LEU A 100 0.53 -12.48 -2.48
CA LEU A 100 -0.83 -12.66 -1.98
C LEU A 100 -1.58 -11.35 -2.15
N ILE A 101 -2.64 -11.38 -2.95
CA ILE A 101 -3.48 -10.24 -3.26
C ILE A 101 -4.81 -10.34 -2.52
N SER A 102 -5.24 -9.24 -1.88
CA SER A 102 -6.52 -9.18 -1.20
C SER A 102 -7.69 -8.95 -2.16
N PRO A 103 -8.90 -9.36 -1.80
CA PRO A 103 -10.11 -8.73 -2.33
C PRO A 103 -10.19 -7.27 -1.88
N ILE A 104 -11.23 -6.55 -2.30
CA ILE A 104 -11.50 -5.21 -1.77
C ILE A 104 -11.92 -5.34 -0.30
N LEU A 105 -11.09 -4.78 0.56
CA LEU A 105 -11.29 -4.72 2.00
C LEU A 105 -11.94 -3.39 2.40
N ARG A 106 -12.66 -3.36 3.54
CA ARG A 106 -13.29 -2.13 4.04
C ARG A 106 -13.26 -2.06 5.56
N GLY A 107 -12.97 -0.87 6.07
CA GLY A 107 -13.05 -0.54 7.49
C GLY A 107 -12.33 -1.53 8.40
N ILE A 108 -12.73 -1.55 9.65
CA ILE A 108 -12.13 -2.41 10.69
C ILE A 108 -12.25 -3.91 10.35
N THR A 109 -13.35 -4.32 9.73
CA THR A 109 -13.52 -5.73 9.31
C THR A 109 -12.47 -6.13 8.27
N GLY A 110 -12.19 -5.26 7.30
CA GLY A 110 -11.14 -5.47 6.32
C GLY A 110 -9.74 -5.51 6.97
N LEU A 111 -9.49 -4.63 7.95
CA LEU A 111 -8.23 -4.62 8.69
C LEU A 111 -8.01 -5.92 9.48
N VAL A 112 -9.07 -6.48 10.09
CA VAL A 112 -9.01 -7.80 10.74
C VAL A 112 -8.72 -8.92 9.74
N GLN A 113 -9.28 -8.85 8.54
CA GLN A 113 -8.97 -9.81 7.47
C GLN A 113 -7.50 -9.71 7.04
N ALA A 114 -6.98 -8.48 6.84
CA ALA A 114 -5.56 -8.25 6.55
C ALA A 114 -4.66 -8.82 7.66
N TYR A 115 -4.97 -8.56 8.93
CA TYR A 115 -4.26 -9.13 10.07
C TYR A 115 -4.22 -10.67 10.03
N ASN A 116 -5.35 -11.31 9.72
CA ASN A 116 -5.42 -12.76 9.60
C ASN A 116 -4.62 -13.29 8.39
N ALA A 117 -4.58 -12.55 7.28
CA ALA A 117 -3.78 -12.90 6.10
C ALA A 117 -2.27 -12.89 6.41
N PHE A 118 -1.78 -11.90 7.12
CA PHE A 118 -0.39 -11.89 7.59
C PHE A 118 -0.10 -13.06 8.54
N ARG A 119 -0.99 -13.34 9.50
CA ARG A 119 -0.86 -14.52 10.37
C ARG A 119 -0.82 -15.82 9.58
N PHE A 120 -1.65 -15.94 8.57
CA PHE A 120 -1.66 -17.10 7.68
C PHE A 120 -0.32 -17.25 6.96
N LEU A 121 0.19 -16.21 6.30
CA LEU A 121 1.49 -16.24 5.61
C LEU A 121 2.62 -16.60 6.57
N CYS A 122 2.66 -16.01 7.77
CA CYS A 122 3.66 -16.32 8.79
C CYS A 122 3.69 -17.80 9.20
N ASN A 123 2.60 -18.55 8.98
CA ASN A 123 2.50 -19.97 9.33
C ASN A 123 2.78 -20.91 8.16
N ILE A 124 3.01 -20.42 6.94
CA ILE A 124 3.43 -21.26 5.81
C ILE A 124 4.92 -21.54 5.95
N GLN A 125 5.28 -22.82 5.84
CA GLN A 125 6.67 -23.27 5.86
C GLN A 125 7.38 -22.86 4.57
N GLY A 126 8.61 -22.38 4.68
CA GLY A 126 9.46 -22.07 3.52
C GLY A 126 9.25 -20.69 2.92
N LEU A 127 8.23 -19.93 3.30
CA LEU A 127 8.09 -18.54 2.83
C LEU A 127 9.21 -17.66 3.34
N ASN A 128 9.76 -16.85 2.45
CA ASN A 128 10.83 -15.91 2.71
C ASN A 128 10.57 -14.59 2.00
N ILE A 129 11.22 -13.54 2.47
CA ILE A 129 11.24 -12.20 1.88
C ILE A 129 12.68 -11.72 1.78
N ASP A 130 12.94 -10.83 0.82
CA ASP A 130 14.19 -10.08 0.69
C ASP A 130 13.90 -8.65 0.23
N ASP A 131 14.93 -7.88 -0.10
CA ASP A 131 14.81 -6.48 -0.50
C ASP A 131 14.02 -6.29 -1.81
N SER A 132 13.80 -7.34 -2.60
CA SER A 132 12.96 -7.29 -3.81
C SER A 132 11.46 -7.37 -3.49
N CYS A 133 11.09 -7.90 -2.31
CA CYS A 133 9.71 -8.12 -1.93
C CYS A 133 9.08 -6.84 -1.36
N GLY A 134 8.00 -6.38 -1.98
CA GLY A 134 7.21 -5.23 -1.55
C GLY A 134 5.95 -5.61 -0.77
N PHE A 135 5.46 -4.63 -0.02
CA PHE A 135 4.14 -4.62 0.57
C PHE A 135 3.41 -3.38 0.06
N HIS A 136 2.45 -3.58 -0.84
CA HIS A 136 1.72 -2.51 -1.49
C HIS A 136 0.35 -2.34 -0.85
N VAL A 137 -0.05 -1.09 -0.63
CA VAL A 137 -1.36 -0.74 -0.10
C VAL A 137 -2.06 0.19 -1.07
N HIS A 138 -3.22 -0.21 -1.55
CA HIS A 138 -4.10 0.57 -2.39
C HIS A 138 -5.26 1.13 -1.57
N HIS A 139 -5.50 2.42 -1.65
CA HIS A 139 -6.70 3.04 -1.09
C HIS A 139 -7.63 3.47 -2.22
N GLY A 140 -8.87 2.99 -2.20
CA GLY A 140 -9.89 3.38 -3.17
C GLY A 140 -10.26 4.85 -3.03
N VAL A 141 -10.34 5.54 -4.15
CA VAL A 141 -10.73 6.95 -4.21
C VAL A 141 -11.84 7.13 -5.26
N ASP A 142 -12.88 7.85 -4.90
CA ASP A 142 -13.90 8.25 -5.86
C ASP A 142 -13.44 9.53 -6.56
N SER A 143 -13.21 9.48 -7.85
CA SER A 143 -12.73 10.61 -8.64
C SER A 143 -13.69 11.81 -8.64
N LYS A 144 -14.94 11.63 -8.24
CA LYS A 144 -15.88 12.74 -8.04
C LYS A 144 -15.63 13.51 -6.74
N VAL A 145 -15.00 12.86 -5.77
CA VAL A 145 -14.73 13.42 -4.43
C VAL A 145 -13.23 13.65 -4.24
N PHE A 146 -12.41 12.73 -4.74
CA PHE A 146 -10.95 12.84 -4.71
C PHE A 146 -10.47 13.42 -6.04
N THR A 147 -10.45 14.74 -6.13
CA THR A 147 -10.09 15.50 -7.33
C THR A 147 -8.58 15.69 -7.46
N CYS A 148 -8.14 16.31 -8.55
CA CYS A 148 -6.74 16.68 -8.74
C CYS A 148 -6.20 17.60 -7.64
N LYS A 149 -7.08 18.39 -6.97
CA LYS A 149 -6.69 19.19 -5.81
C LYS A 149 -6.30 18.31 -4.62
N GLN A 150 -7.04 17.23 -4.35
CA GLN A 150 -6.69 16.28 -3.31
C GLN A 150 -5.40 15.50 -3.67
N LEU A 151 -5.15 15.24 -4.97
CA LEU A 151 -3.84 14.71 -5.39
C LEU A 151 -2.70 15.67 -5.06
N GLN A 152 -2.86 16.97 -5.33
CA GLN A 152 -1.86 17.97 -4.96
C GLN A 152 -1.66 18.04 -3.44
N GLU A 153 -2.73 18.02 -2.65
CA GLU A 153 -2.62 17.99 -1.19
C GLU A 153 -1.90 16.73 -0.70
N LEU A 154 -2.19 15.57 -1.28
CA LEU A 154 -1.49 14.34 -0.95
C LEU A 154 0.01 14.41 -1.30
N VAL A 155 0.37 14.91 -2.47
CA VAL A 155 1.77 15.12 -2.86
C VAL A 155 2.45 16.12 -1.93
N ARG A 156 1.77 17.20 -1.55
CA ARG A 156 2.26 18.18 -0.58
C ARG A 156 2.57 17.59 0.78
N LEU A 157 1.78 16.60 1.21
CA LEU A 157 1.99 15.87 2.47
C LEU A 157 3.13 14.84 2.37
N VAL A 158 3.16 14.07 1.28
CA VAL A 158 4.06 12.92 1.15
C VAL A 158 5.47 13.35 0.72
N TYR A 159 5.60 14.24 -0.25
CA TYR A 159 6.90 14.59 -0.82
C TYR A 159 7.96 15.03 0.22
N PRO A 160 7.65 15.91 1.19
CA PRO A 160 8.64 16.32 2.19
C PRO A 160 9.09 15.22 3.13
N ILE A 161 8.27 14.16 3.27
CA ILE A 161 8.53 13.04 4.19
C ILE A 161 8.95 11.75 3.49
N GLU A 162 8.99 11.74 2.16
CA GLU A 162 9.28 10.56 1.36
C GLU A 162 10.64 9.93 1.70
N GLU A 163 11.67 10.74 1.88
CA GLU A 163 13.02 10.26 2.25
C GLU A 163 12.99 9.50 3.58
N TYR A 164 12.17 9.92 4.52
CA TYR A 164 12.06 9.25 5.81
C TYR A 164 11.30 7.92 5.72
N PHE A 165 10.38 7.76 4.77
CA PHE A 165 9.79 6.45 4.52
C PHE A 165 10.87 5.44 4.17
N TYR A 166 11.79 5.78 3.28
CA TYR A 166 12.90 4.90 2.91
C TYR A 166 13.90 4.64 4.04
N LEU A 167 14.02 5.57 5.01
CA LEU A 167 14.88 5.40 6.18
C LEU A 167 14.24 4.54 7.28
N LEU A 168 12.94 4.64 7.46
CA LEU A 168 12.21 3.97 8.55
C LEU A 168 11.70 2.58 8.18
N ILE A 169 11.53 2.32 6.89
CA ILE A 169 11.06 1.04 6.39
C ILE A 169 12.24 0.08 6.27
N PRO A 170 12.11 -1.16 6.75
CA PRO A 170 13.15 -2.18 6.59
C PRO A 170 13.46 -2.43 5.11
N GLY A 171 14.73 -2.74 4.81
CA GLY A 171 15.19 -3.04 3.46
C GLY A 171 15.63 -1.81 2.66
N ASN A 172 16.13 -2.03 1.46
CA ASN A 172 16.68 -0.98 0.59
C ASN A 172 15.71 -0.61 -0.55
N ARG A 173 14.47 -0.28 -0.18
CA ARG A 173 13.39 0.00 -1.15
C ARG A 173 13.68 1.20 -2.06
N LYS A 174 14.42 2.20 -1.58
CA LYS A 174 14.80 3.38 -2.36
C LYS A 174 15.55 3.04 -3.66
N ASN A 175 16.33 1.96 -3.63
CA ASN A 175 17.10 1.49 -4.78
C ASN A 175 16.36 0.42 -5.60
N ALA A 176 15.13 0.06 -5.23
CA ALA A 176 14.33 -0.86 -6.02
C ALA A 176 13.79 -0.15 -7.28
N GLU A 177 13.95 -0.79 -8.45
CA GLU A 177 13.44 -0.26 -9.72
C GLU A 177 11.92 -0.04 -9.71
N THR A 178 11.21 -0.75 -8.83
CA THR A 178 9.75 -0.73 -8.71
C THR A 178 9.21 0.17 -7.60
N CYS A 179 10.11 0.94 -6.92
CA CYS A 179 9.75 1.80 -5.81
C CYS A 179 10.67 3.03 -5.73
N LYS A 180 10.75 3.78 -6.82
CA LYS A 180 11.58 4.98 -6.92
C LYS A 180 10.97 6.16 -6.14
N PRO A 181 11.78 7.11 -5.66
CA PRO A 181 11.27 8.41 -5.21
C PRO A 181 10.47 9.12 -6.31
N MET A 182 9.61 10.05 -5.91
CA MET A 182 8.93 10.91 -6.88
C MET A 182 9.92 11.79 -7.62
N GLU A 183 10.00 11.61 -8.94
CA GLU A 183 10.92 12.34 -9.84
C GLU A 183 10.22 13.44 -10.65
N ILE A 184 8.93 13.71 -10.37
CA ILE A 184 8.18 14.78 -11.03
C ILE A 184 8.69 16.17 -10.62
N ASP A 185 8.42 17.17 -11.44
CA ASP A 185 8.54 18.57 -11.02
C ASP A 185 7.42 18.86 -10.00
N VAL A 186 7.72 18.57 -8.73
CA VAL A 186 6.75 18.74 -7.63
C VAL A 186 6.29 20.16 -7.49
N MET A 187 7.18 21.14 -7.68
CA MET A 187 6.79 22.54 -7.58
C MET A 187 5.80 22.91 -8.68
N ALA A 188 6.11 22.57 -9.93
CA ALA A 188 5.17 22.77 -11.03
C ALA A 188 3.85 22.03 -10.83
N PHE A 189 3.89 20.82 -10.26
CA PHE A 189 2.69 20.03 -9.96
C PHE A 189 1.81 20.69 -8.90
N LEU A 190 2.41 21.25 -7.85
CA LEU A 190 1.70 21.94 -6.77
C LEU A 190 1.20 23.33 -7.17
N ASP A 191 1.85 23.98 -8.14
CA ASP A 191 1.52 25.33 -8.61
C ASP A 191 0.41 25.38 -9.67
N VAL A 192 -0.14 24.23 -10.08
CA VAL A 192 -1.26 24.20 -11.02
C VAL A 192 -2.48 24.86 -10.38
N CYS A 193 -2.79 26.09 -10.82
CA CYS A 193 -4.01 26.78 -10.45
C CYS A 193 -5.23 26.10 -11.07
N ASP A 194 -6.36 26.21 -10.38
CA ASP A 194 -7.64 25.69 -10.87
C ASP A 194 -7.58 24.19 -11.24
N SER A 195 -6.93 23.40 -10.38
CA SER A 195 -6.76 21.94 -10.57
C SER A 195 -8.08 21.15 -10.60
N GLU A 196 -9.20 21.79 -10.27
CA GLU A 196 -10.54 21.22 -10.39
C GLU A 196 -11.17 21.42 -11.79
N SER A 197 -10.61 22.36 -12.59
CA SER A 197 -11.01 22.52 -13.99
C SER A 197 -10.47 21.40 -14.89
N GLU A 198 -11.07 21.22 -16.05
CA GLU A 198 -10.58 20.28 -17.06
C GLU A 198 -9.12 20.60 -17.47
N LYS A 199 -8.81 21.89 -17.70
CA LYS A 199 -7.45 22.32 -18.06
C LYS A 199 -6.43 22.06 -16.95
N GLY A 200 -6.80 22.34 -15.70
CA GLY A 200 -5.95 22.04 -14.55
C GLY A 200 -5.72 20.54 -14.37
N SER A 201 -6.76 19.74 -14.51
CA SER A 201 -6.67 18.27 -14.48
C SER A 201 -5.76 17.72 -15.59
N ASP A 202 -5.88 18.25 -16.81
CA ASP A 202 -5.01 17.89 -17.93
C ASP A 202 -3.54 18.24 -17.64
N LYS A 203 -3.30 19.40 -17.04
CA LYS A 203 -1.94 19.86 -16.69
C LYS A 203 -1.30 18.96 -15.62
N ILE A 204 -2.05 18.59 -14.60
CA ILE A 204 -1.59 17.65 -13.56
C ILE A 204 -1.26 16.29 -14.16
N THR A 205 -2.12 15.76 -15.04
CA THR A 205 -1.87 14.52 -15.78
C THR A 205 -0.60 14.63 -16.62
N GLN A 206 -0.42 15.73 -17.35
CA GLN A 206 0.76 15.96 -18.15
C GLN A 206 2.05 16.00 -17.32
N LEU A 207 2.04 16.65 -16.17
CA LEU A 207 3.19 16.74 -15.28
C LEU A 207 3.56 15.38 -14.70
N TRP A 208 2.57 14.57 -14.32
CA TRP A 208 2.83 13.21 -13.82
C TRP A 208 3.49 12.32 -14.87
N TYR A 209 3.00 12.35 -16.11
CA TYR A 209 3.51 11.49 -17.18
C TYR A 209 4.67 12.11 -17.98
N SER A 210 5.14 13.31 -17.64
CA SER A 210 6.22 13.99 -18.36
C SER A 210 7.57 13.28 -18.27
N LEU A 211 7.81 12.53 -17.20
CA LEU A 211 9.08 11.84 -16.95
C LEU A 211 9.43 10.77 -17.98
N GLU A 212 8.41 10.12 -18.55
CA GLU A 212 8.61 9.00 -19.48
C GLU A 212 8.56 9.43 -20.95
N ASN A 213 8.62 10.74 -21.23
CA ASN A 213 8.57 11.29 -22.60
C ASN A 213 7.40 10.75 -23.42
N HIS A 214 6.23 10.59 -22.80
CA HIS A 214 5.03 10.15 -23.50
C HIS A 214 4.65 11.13 -24.60
N TYR A 215 4.42 10.62 -25.81
CA TYR A 215 3.95 11.42 -26.93
C TYR A 215 2.59 12.08 -26.63
N ASP A 216 1.72 11.36 -25.93
CA ASP A 216 0.45 11.86 -25.40
C ASP A 216 0.25 11.42 -23.94
N PRO A 217 0.49 12.32 -22.97
CA PRO A 217 0.31 12.03 -21.55
C PRO A 217 -1.11 11.60 -21.18
N LYS A 218 -2.13 12.03 -21.96
CA LYS A 218 -3.51 11.63 -21.69
C LYS A 218 -3.75 10.16 -22.01
N SER A 219 -3.10 9.61 -23.03
CA SER A 219 -3.20 8.19 -23.36
C SER A 219 -2.41 7.31 -22.41
N ALA A 220 -1.37 7.83 -21.77
CA ALA A 220 -0.53 7.11 -20.81
C ALA A 220 -1.28 6.61 -19.56
N ARG A 221 -2.44 7.19 -19.24
CA ARG A 221 -3.29 6.77 -18.11
C ARG A 221 -4.06 5.47 -18.32
N TYR A 222 -4.17 4.99 -19.56
CA TYR A 222 -4.98 3.80 -19.90
C TYR A 222 -4.22 2.47 -19.82
N PRO A 223 -2.95 2.37 -20.20
CA PRO A 223 -2.20 1.11 -20.11
C PRO A 223 -1.99 0.67 -18.65
N ARG A 224 -2.21 -0.61 -18.37
CA ARG A 224 -1.97 -1.18 -17.04
C ARG A 224 -0.52 -1.00 -16.55
N TYR A 225 0.44 -1.08 -17.47
CA TYR A 225 1.87 -1.16 -17.17
C TYR A 225 2.63 0.09 -17.63
N ASP A 226 2.14 1.26 -17.25
CA ASP A 226 2.91 2.48 -17.41
C ASP A 226 4.07 2.52 -16.40
N LYS A 227 5.24 3.01 -16.82
CA LYS A 227 6.44 3.02 -15.96
C LYS A 227 6.31 3.98 -14.78
N THR A 228 5.48 5.02 -14.89
CA THR A 228 5.25 5.95 -13.79
C THR A 228 4.60 5.29 -12.56
N ARG A 229 4.11 4.04 -12.71
CA ARG A 229 3.67 3.21 -11.58
C ARG A 229 4.79 2.81 -10.61
N TYR A 230 6.05 2.90 -11.02
CA TYR A 230 7.20 2.42 -10.25
C TYR A 230 7.75 3.43 -9.25
N HIS A 231 6.92 4.37 -8.80
CA HIS A 231 7.21 5.27 -7.69
C HIS A 231 6.65 4.74 -6.36
N GLY A 232 7.26 5.13 -5.26
CA GLY A 232 6.79 4.76 -3.92
C GLY A 232 5.36 5.23 -3.66
N LEU A 233 5.01 6.45 -4.10
CA LEU A 233 3.63 6.90 -4.27
C LEU A 233 3.23 6.75 -5.73
N ASN A 234 2.46 5.72 -6.04
CA ASN A 234 2.00 5.47 -7.40
C ASN A 234 0.65 6.16 -7.67
N LEU A 235 0.70 7.34 -8.30
CA LEU A 235 -0.49 8.07 -8.75
C LEU A 235 -1.04 7.57 -10.09
N HIS A 236 -0.28 6.76 -10.88
CA HIS A 236 -0.84 6.14 -12.08
C HIS A 236 -2.09 5.31 -11.76
N SER A 237 -2.13 4.66 -10.59
CA SER A 237 -3.31 3.91 -10.14
C SER A 237 -4.55 4.77 -9.92
N TYR A 238 -4.43 6.07 -9.69
CA TYR A 238 -5.56 6.99 -9.63
C TYR A 238 -6.32 7.04 -10.97
N TRP A 239 -5.60 7.24 -12.06
CA TRP A 239 -6.22 7.32 -13.38
C TRP A 239 -6.64 5.96 -13.93
N TYR A 240 -5.87 4.91 -13.61
CA TYR A 240 -6.10 3.58 -14.16
C TYR A 240 -7.13 2.75 -13.37
N ARG A 241 -7.11 2.85 -12.03
CA ARG A 241 -7.90 1.96 -11.13
C ARG A 241 -8.78 2.69 -10.13
N SER A 242 -8.77 4.02 -10.10
CA SER A 242 -9.39 4.82 -9.04
C SER A 242 -8.89 4.44 -7.64
N THR A 243 -7.57 4.24 -7.51
CA THR A 243 -6.89 3.98 -6.24
C THR A 243 -5.64 4.83 -6.13
N ILE A 244 -5.21 5.13 -4.91
CA ILE A 244 -3.86 5.61 -4.61
C ILE A 244 -3.08 4.43 -4.07
N GLU A 245 -1.91 4.15 -4.62
CA GLU A 245 -1.07 3.03 -4.20
C GLU A 245 0.20 3.53 -3.51
N PHE A 246 0.46 2.99 -2.31
CA PHE A 246 1.70 3.19 -1.55
C PHE A 246 2.56 1.93 -1.68
N ARG A 247 3.73 2.07 -2.31
CA ARG A 247 4.67 0.98 -2.61
C ARG A 247 5.95 1.02 -1.79
N TYR A 248 6.09 2.00 -0.90
CA TYR A 248 7.31 2.23 -0.13
C TYR A 248 7.72 1.03 0.74
N HIS A 249 6.76 0.30 1.29
CA HIS A 249 7.02 -0.68 2.33
C HIS A 249 7.59 -1.98 1.76
N SER A 250 8.64 -2.51 2.41
CA SER A 250 9.10 -3.88 2.18
C SER A 250 8.06 -4.87 2.72
N ALA A 251 8.00 -6.06 2.13
CA ALA A 251 7.18 -7.12 2.69
C ALA A 251 7.62 -7.42 4.14
N VAL A 252 6.66 -7.77 4.99
CA VAL A 252 6.87 -8.14 6.40
C VAL A 252 6.14 -9.44 6.67
N LEU A 253 6.87 -10.47 7.13
CA LEU A 253 6.26 -11.74 7.54
C LEU A 253 6.34 -11.97 9.05
N ASN A 254 7.21 -11.25 9.76
CA ASN A 254 7.47 -11.47 11.18
C ASN A 254 7.03 -10.30 12.10
N ASN A 255 6.56 -9.22 11.53
CA ASN A 255 6.06 -8.05 12.27
C ASN A 255 4.71 -7.59 11.73
N ILE A 256 3.65 -8.31 12.10
CA ILE A 256 2.27 -8.03 11.62
C ILE A 256 1.80 -6.64 12.07
N ASP A 257 2.22 -6.22 13.26
CA ASP A 257 1.81 -4.92 13.80
C ASP A 257 2.34 -3.77 12.94
N GLU A 258 3.55 -3.89 12.39
CA GLU A 258 4.12 -2.92 11.47
C GLU A 258 3.32 -2.83 10.15
N ALA A 259 2.91 -3.98 9.61
CA ALA A 259 2.05 -4.00 8.43
C ALA A 259 0.69 -3.33 8.68
N MET A 260 0.08 -3.59 9.85
CA MET A 260 -1.18 -2.96 10.23
C MET A 260 -1.02 -1.44 10.41
N GLU A 261 0.06 -1.03 11.06
CA GLU A 261 0.39 0.38 11.24
C GLU A 261 0.54 1.10 9.90
N TRP A 262 1.21 0.46 8.93
CA TRP A 262 1.37 1.02 7.58
C TRP A 262 0.03 1.19 6.86
N ILE A 263 -0.86 0.19 6.90
CA ILE A 263 -2.21 0.30 6.30
C ILE A 263 -2.98 1.48 6.92
N ILE A 264 -2.98 1.58 8.25
CA ILE A 264 -3.68 2.63 8.98
C ILE A 264 -3.09 4.01 8.66
N PHE A 265 -1.76 4.10 8.64
CA PHE A 265 -1.05 5.34 8.37
C PHE A 265 -1.28 5.84 6.94
N THR A 266 -1.20 4.97 5.94
CA THR A 266 -1.42 5.38 4.54
C THR A 266 -2.87 5.80 4.28
N GLN A 267 -3.86 5.16 4.92
CA GLN A 267 -5.23 5.65 4.86
C GLN A 267 -5.37 7.02 5.53
N PHE A 268 -4.73 7.21 6.68
CA PHE A 268 -4.71 8.49 7.37
C PHE A 268 -4.18 9.62 6.48
N LEU A 269 -3.12 9.41 5.70
CA LEU A 269 -2.62 10.40 4.74
C LEU A 269 -3.66 10.76 3.66
N ILE A 270 -4.42 9.78 3.19
CA ILE A 270 -5.51 10.02 2.23
C ILE A 270 -6.63 10.85 2.87
N GLU A 271 -7.07 10.49 4.08
CA GLU A 271 -8.13 11.23 4.78
C GLU A 271 -7.70 12.66 5.10
N LEU A 272 -6.42 12.84 5.47
CA LEU A 272 -5.84 14.13 5.74
C LEU A 272 -5.80 15.01 4.48
N SER A 273 -5.42 14.46 3.32
CA SER A 273 -5.40 15.20 2.05
C SER A 273 -6.79 15.65 1.59
N GLN A 274 -7.84 15.03 2.11
CA GLN A 274 -9.24 15.43 1.87
C GLN A 274 -9.79 16.41 2.92
N GLY A 275 -9.03 16.72 3.96
CA GLY A 275 -9.50 17.55 5.07
C GLY A 275 -10.50 16.84 6.01
N HIS A 276 -10.56 15.50 5.95
CA HIS A 276 -11.48 14.70 6.77
C HIS A 276 -10.98 14.45 8.19
N VAL A 277 -9.76 14.85 8.51
CA VAL A 277 -9.17 14.67 9.84
C VAL A 277 -9.28 16.00 10.60
N PRO A 278 -10.25 16.14 11.50
CA PRO A 278 -10.34 17.34 12.33
C PRO A 278 -9.28 17.32 13.42
N ASN A 279 -8.70 18.47 13.71
CA ASN A 279 -7.87 18.76 14.90
C ASN A 279 -7.12 17.56 15.48
N ILE A 280 -5.94 17.28 14.94
CA ILE A 280 -5.12 16.19 15.46
C ILE A 280 -4.39 16.70 16.70
N CYS A 281 -4.81 16.26 17.88
CA CYS A 281 -3.95 16.32 19.06
C CYS A 281 -2.85 15.26 18.88
N PHE A 282 -1.68 15.70 18.46
CA PHE A 282 -0.51 14.83 18.40
C PHE A 282 -0.03 14.55 19.83
N TYR A 283 -0.12 13.27 20.23
CA TYR A 283 0.66 12.77 21.33
C TYR A 283 1.92 12.11 20.75
N PRO A 284 3.08 12.80 20.83
CA PRO A 284 4.31 12.35 20.16
C PRO A 284 4.73 10.92 20.50
N GLU A 285 4.43 10.46 21.69
CA GLU A 285 4.86 9.15 22.19
C GLU A 285 4.05 7.95 21.64
N ALA A 286 2.95 8.21 20.92
CA ALA A 286 1.99 7.17 20.58
C ALA A 286 2.26 6.46 19.25
N ASN A 287 2.99 7.09 18.33
CA ASN A 287 3.19 6.52 16.98
C ASN A 287 4.45 7.04 16.28
N LYS A 288 5.33 6.13 15.86
CA LYS A 288 6.60 6.47 15.21
C LYS A 288 6.41 7.31 13.93
N TRP A 289 5.37 7.03 13.14
CA TRP A 289 5.10 7.72 11.88
C TRP A 289 4.62 9.14 12.11
N LEU A 290 3.69 9.35 13.03
CA LEU A 290 3.22 10.69 13.39
C LEU A 290 4.34 11.52 14.01
N ASN A 291 5.13 10.92 14.89
CA ASN A 291 6.29 11.59 15.47
C ASN A 291 7.29 12.00 14.41
N THR A 292 7.53 11.12 13.45
CA THR A 292 8.44 11.40 12.33
C THR A 292 7.90 12.56 11.50
N ILE A 293 6.63 12.54 11.15
CA ILE A 293 5.98 13.64 10.41
C ILE A 293 6.10 14.95 11.20
N TYR A 294 5.77 14.93 12.48
CA TYR A 294 5.87 16.10 13.34
C TYR A 294 7.29 16.68 13.40
N MET A 295 8.29 15.83 13.67
CA MET A 295 9.70 16.25 13.71
C MET A 295 10.19 16.79 12.38
N ILE A 296 9.70 16.27 11.25
CA ILE A 296 10.07 16.71 9.92
C ILE A 296 9.47 18.07 9.65
N TYR A 297 8.19 18.25 9.90
CA TYR A 297 7.52 19.53 9.72
C TYR A 297 8.10 20.62 10.62
N GLU A 298 8.45 20.28 11.85
CA GLU A 298 9.14 21.20 12.77
C GLU A 298 10.52 21.62 12.25
N LYS A 299 11.33 20.65 11.77
CA LYS A 299 12.67 20.93 11.23
C LYS A 299 12.66 21.69 9.91
N LEU A 300 11.67 21.47 9.07
CA LEU A 300 11.54 22.12 7.77
C LEU A 300 10.89 23.51 7.87
N GLY A 301 10.47 23.94 9.08
CA GLY A 301 9.86 25.24 9.28
C GLY A 301 8.47 25.40 8.66
N HIS A 302 7.81 24.32 8.32
CA HIS A 302 6.45 24.31 7.77
C HIS A 302 5.39 24.46 8.86
N GLU A 303 5.52 25.48 9.70
CA GLU A 303 4.54 25.81 10.75
C GLU A 303 3.08 25.83 10.24
N ASN A 304 2.88 26.26 8.98
CA ASN A 304 1.56 26.31 8.38
C ASN A 304 0.94 24.92 8.11
N CYS A 305 1.76 23.90 7.86
CA CYS A 305 1.25 22.53 7.72
C CYS A 305 0.92 21.94 9.08
N ILE A 306 1.76 22.15 10.08
CA ILE A 306 1.49 21.71 11.46
C ILE A 306 0.24 22.39 12.01
N LYS A 307 0.05 23.69 11.76
CA LYS A 307 -1.17 24.42 12.16
C LYS A 307 -2.42 23.92 11.45
N ARG A 308 -2.33 23.48 10.18
CA ARG A 308 -3.46 22.80 9.50
C ARG A 308 -3.71 21.38 10.02
N LEU A 309 -2.68 20.71 10.52
CA LEU A 309 -2.80 19.41 11.17
C LEU A 309 -3.28 19.53 12.63
N ALA A 310 -3.10 20.71 13.26
CA ALA A 310 -3.47 20.99 14.65
C ALA A 310 -4.75 21.86 14.79
N ASN A 311 -5.28 22.42 13.69
CA ASN A 311 -6.55 23.14 13.58
C ASN A 311 -7.52 22.39 12.66
#